data_5fa885513414bc8b4c03cf9796dfc2cd
#
_entry.id   5fa885513414bc8b4c03cf9796dfc2cd
#
_cell.length_a   1.000
_cell.length_b   1.000
_cell.length_c   1.000
_cell.angle_alpha   90.00
_cell.angle_beta   90.00
_cell.angle_gamma   90.00
#
_symmetry.space_group_name_H-M   'P 1'
#
loop_
_entity.id
_entity.type
_entity.pdbx_description
1 polymer ?
#
loop_
_entity_poly.entity_id
_entity_poly.type
_entity_poly.pdbx_seq_one_letter_code
_entity_poly.pdbx_strand_id
1 'polypeptide(L)'
;VKVSKVRSGDICSITGLEGFEIGDTIADVETPEALPRIEVDQPTMSMLFTINNSPFFGKEGKYVTSRHLRDRLFKETEKNLALRVDTTDSEDKFNVFGRGVLHLSVLIETMRREGYELQVGRPQVIIKQIDGVKSEPYETLSIDVPEESASKAINLVSLRKGDLLVMEPKGDLQHLEFTIPSRGLIGLRNRILTATAGTAILNHRFSEYGPFKGEFSEDIKGAIVSSAAGKATAYAIDRLQDRGRFFIDINEEIYIGQVVGENSKDSDMGVNLIKGKQSVSYTH
;
A
#
# COMPACT_ATOMS: atom_id res chain seq x y z
N VAL A 1 17.99 29.22 -16.12
CA VAL A 1 18.50 30.17 -17.11
C VAL A 1 18.04 29.69 -18.50
N LYS A 2 17.47 30.56 -19.32
CA LYS A 2 17.16 30.23 -20.72
C LYS A 2 18.46 30.17 -21.50
N VAL A 3 18.66 29.07 -22.22
CA VAL A 3 19.82 28.86 -23.10
C VAL A 3 19.36 28.70 -24.54
N SER A 4 20.16 29.12 -25.48
CA SER A 4 19.86 29.03 -26.92
C SER A 4 20.42 27.76 -27.58
N LYS A 5 21.31 27.02 -26.87
CA LYS A 5 21.97 25.81 -27.38
C LYS A 5 22.28 24.85 -26.24
N VAL A 6 22.05 23.58 -26.46
CA VAL A 6 22.41 22.46 -25.58
C VAL A 6 23.36 21.53 -26.33
N ARG A 7 24.28 20.89 -25.66
CA ARG A 7 25.23 19.93 -26.25
C ARG A 7 24.92 18.52 -25.82
N SER A 8 25.44 17.55 -26.55
CA SER A 8 25.36 16.15 -26.19
C SER A 8 25.94 15.91 -24.78
N GLY A 9 25.18 15.24 -23.91
CA GLY A 9 25.48 15.03 -22.50
C GLY A 9 24.89 16.05 -21.54
N ASP A 10 24.34 17.16 -22.03
CA ASP A 10 23.67 18.16 -21.18
C ASP A 10 22.26 17.72 -20.82
N ILE A 11 21.79 18.08 -19.61
CA ILE A 11 20.41 17.94 -19.15
C ILE A 11 19.72 19.30 -19.27
N CYS A 12 18.61 19.35 -19.98
CA CYS A 12 17.86 20.58 -20.16
C CYS A 12 16.35 20.36 -19.92
N SER A 13 15.64 21.44 -19.61
CA SER A 13 14.18 21.46 -19.53
C SER A 13 13.64 22.16 -20.78
N ILE A 14 12.72 21.49 -21.47
CA ILE A 14 12.06 22.02 -22.69
C ILE A 14 10.60 22.33 -22.32
N THR A 15 10.09 23.46 -22.78
CA THR A 15 8.71 23.89 -22.57
C THR A 15 8.02 24.18 -23.91
N GLY A 16 6.70 24.02 -23.96
CA GLY A 16 5.91 24.29 -25.17
C GLY A 16 5.75 23.08 -26.08
N LEU A 17 6.05 21.89 -25.61
CA LEU A 17 5.74 20.63 -26.28
C LEU A 17 4.42 20.08 -25.75
N GLU A 18 3.59 19.53 -26.64
CA GLU A 18 2.35 18.84 -26.32
C GLU A 18 2.36 17.42 -26.91
N GLY A 19 1.65 16.49 -26.30
CA GLY A 19 1.46 15.14 -26.82
C GLY A 19 2.68 14.20 -26.72
N PHE A 20 3.60 14.45 -25.79
CA PHE A 20 4.76 13.59 -25.52
C PHE A 20 4.58 12.81 -24.22
N GLU A 21 5.22 11.65 -24.16
CA GLU A 21 5.29 10.79 -22.97
C GLU A 21 6.73 10.69 -22.46
N ILE A 22 6.87 10.29 -21.20
CA ILE A 22 8.20 9.98 -20.62
C ILE A 22 8.83 8.82 -21.39
N GLY A 23 10.08 8.98 -21.84
CA GLY A 23 10.81 8.00 -22.65
C GLY A 23 10.70 8.26 -24.15
N ASP A 24 9.95 9.27 -24.58
CA ASP A 24 9.95 9.68 -25.98
C ASP A 24 11.25 10.38 -26.35
N THR A 25 11.71 10.15 -27.56
CA THR A 25 12.90 10.79 -28.11
C THR A 25 12.51 12.06 -28.87
N ILE A 26 13.17 13.17 -28.54
CA ILE A 26 13.09 14.40 -29.32
C ILE A 26 14.24 14.36 -30.30
N ALA A 27 13.94 14.26 -31.58
CA ALA A 27 14.93 14.11 -32.64
C ALA A 27 14.87 15.28 -33.65
N ASP A 28 15.86 15.30 -34.51
CA ASP A 28 15.88 16.21 -35.68
C ASP A 28 14.72 15.90 -36.64
N VAL A 29 14.14 16.92 -37.24
CA VAL A 29 13.00 16.79 -38.17
C VAL A 29 13.42 16.14 -39.50
N GLU A 30 14.65 16.40 -39.96
CA GLU A 30 15.14 15.90 -41.24
C GLU A 30 15.64 14.44 -41.16
N THR A 31 16.23 14.07 -40.01
CA THR A 31 16.77 12.73 -39.77
C THR A 31 16.33 12.20 -38.40
N PRO A 32 15.04 11.88 -38.20
CA PRO A 32 14.55 11.43 -36.93
C PRO A 32 15.08 10.01 -36.59
N GLU A 33 15.87 9.92 -35.56
CA GLU A 33 16.37 8.64 -35.02
C GLU A 33 15.91 8.49 -33.59
N ALA A 34 15.03 7.50 -33.34
CA ALA A 34 14.50 7.21 -32.01
C ALA A 34 15.48 6.35 -31.20
N LEU A 35 15.76 6.75 -29.97
CA LEU A 35 16.45 5.89 -29.00
C LEU A 35 15.51 4.79 -28.51
N PRO A 36 16.06 3.61 -28.09
CA PRO A 36 15.26 2.56 -27.48
C PRO A 36 14.48 3.12 -26.27
N ARG A 37 13.18 2.89 -26.23
CA ARG A 37 12.34 3.30 -25.09
C ARG A 37 12.75 2.53 -23.84
N ILE A 38 12.86 3.22 -22.71
CA ILE A 38 13.09 2.58 -21.43
C ILE A 38 11.77 1.92 -21.01
N GLU A 39 11.76 0.60 -20.96
CA GLU A 39 10.60 -0.14 -20.46
C GLU A 39 10.47 0.07 -18.95
N VAL A 40 9.28 0.46 -18.51
CA VAL A 40 8.93 0.59 -17.10
C VAL A 40 8.07 -0.62 -16.71
N ASP A 41 8.39 -1.24 -15.58
CA ASP A 41 7.62 -2.38 -15.06
C ASP A 41 6.14 -2.03 -14.99
N GLN A 42 5.32 -2.93 -15.54
CA GLN A 42 3.86 -2.79 -15.50
C GLN A 42 3.35 -2.82 -14.05
N PRO A 43 2.24 -2.14 -13.76
CA PRO A 43 1.59 -2.25 -12.48
C PRO A 43 1.23 -3.71 -12.14
N THR A 44 1.51 -4.12 -10.91
CA THR A 44 1.19 -5.46 -10.40
C THR A 44 0.07 -5.45 -9.38
N MET A 45 -0.25 -4.27 -8.84
CA MET A 45 -1.26 -4.07 -7.81
C MET A 45 -2.24 -2.98 -8.18
N SER A 46 -3.46 -3.11 -7.68
CA SER A 46 -4.51 -2.11 -7.78
C SER A 46 -5.12 -1.79 -6.42
N MET A 47 -5.63 -0.59 -6.27
CA MET A 47 -6.35 -0.13 -5.10
C MET A 47 -7.48 0.79 -5.53
N LEU A 48 -8.65 0.63 -4.90
CA LEU A 48 -9.79 1.51 -5.13
C LEU A 48 -9.61 2.80 -4.34
N PHE A 49 -9.68 3.95 -5.02
CA PHE A 49 -9.72 5.27 -4.40
C PHE A 49 -11.12 5.83 -4.54
N THR A 50 -11.68 6.35 -3.44
CA THR A 50 -13.01 6.95 -3.42
C THR A 50 -13.01 8.26 -2.65
N ILE A 51 -14.01 9.09 -2.88
CA ILE A 51 -14.24 10.25 -2.00
C ILE A 51 -14.57 9.78 -0.59
N ASN A 52 -14.26 10.61 0.40
CA ASN A 52 -14.69 10.36 1.77
C ASN A 52 -16.20 10.55 1.89
N ASN A 53 -16.93 9.51 2.25
CA ASN A 53 -18.36 9.53 2.53
C ASN A 53 -18.68 9.24 4.01
N SER A 54 -17.68 9.31 4.89
CA SER A 54 -17.84 9.13 6.32
C SER A 54 -18.52 10.35 6.98
N PRO A 55 -19.03 10.24 8.22
CA PRO A 55 -19.52 11.39 8.99
C PRO A 55 -18.50 12.52 9.21
N PHE A 56 -17.23 12.27 8.92
CA PHE A 56 -16.17 13.27 9.00
C PHE A 56 -15.81 13.93 7.66
N PHE A 57 -16.66 13.74 6.64
CA PHE A 57 -16.48 14.40 5.36
C PHE A 57 -16.28 15.92 5.50
N GLY A 58 -15.22 16.44 4.88
CA GLY A 58 -14.90 17.87 4.85
C GLY A 58 -14.33 18.45 6.15
N LYS A 59 -13.98 17.61 7.15
CA LYS A 59 -13.41 18.11 8.41
C LYS A 59 -11.91 18.37 8.36
N GLU A 60 -11.17 17.61 7.58
CA GLU A 60 -9.71 17.64 7.56
C GLU A 60 -9.12 18.14 6.25
N GLY A 61 -9.73 17.76 5.11
CA GLY A 61 -9.25 18.07 3.78
C GLY A 61 -9.87 19.31 3.16
N LYS A 62 -9.11 19.95 2.25
CA LYS A 62 -9.62 21.05 1.39
C LYS A 62 -10.25 20.50 0.11
N TYR A 63 -9.74 19.40 -0.40
CA TYR A 63 -10.12 18.80 -1.68
C TYR A 63 -10.91 17.52 -1.42
N VAL A 64 -12.23 17.63 -1.41
CA VAL A 64 -13.14 16.57 -0.95
C VAL A 64 -14.06 16.02 -2.06
N THR A 65 -14.03 16.62 -3.27
CA THR A 65 -14.94 16.23 -4.35
C THR A 65 -14.30 15.23 -5.31
N SER A 66 -15.13 14.44 -6.00
CA SER A 66 -14.68 13.49 -7.03
C SER A 66 -13.89 14.18 -8.15
N ARG A 67 -14.25 15.40 -8.53
CA ARG A 67 -13.53 16.19 -9.52
C ARG A 67 -12.10 16.50 -9.05
N HIS A 68 -11.92 16.96 -7.81
CA HIS A 68 -10.58 17.22 -7.25
C HIS A 68 -9.73 15.96 -7.24
N LEU A 69 -10.32 14.83 -6.79
CA LEU A 69 -9.63 13.54 -6.74
C LEU A 69 -9.22 13.09 -8.14
N ARG A 70 -10.14 13.15 -9.11
CA ARG A 70 -9.90 12.81 -10.50
C ARG A 70 -8.76 13.61 -11.09
N ASP A 71 -8.87 14.95 -11.06
CA ASP A 71 -7.88 15.85 -11.70
C ASP A 71 -6.49 15.61 -11.09
N ARG A 72 -6.40 15.36 -9.78
CA ARG A 72 -5.14 15.08 -9.11
C ARG A 72 -4.54 13.73 -9.51
N LEU A 73 -5.36 12.68 -9.59
CA LEU A 73 -4.92 11.34 -9.98
C LEU A 73 -4.43 11.32 -11.44
N PHE A 74 -5.18 11.94 -12.37
CA PHE A 74 -4.76 12.02 -13.76
C PHE A 74 -3.48 12.87 -13.94
N LYS A 75 -3.33 13.96 -13.20
CA LYS A 75 -2.09 14.73 -13.19
C LYS A 75 -0.88 13.93 -12.69
N GLU A 76 -1.09 12.97 -11.80
CA GLU A 76 -0.01 12.08 -11.35
C GLU A 76 0.44 11.13 -12.45
N THR A 77 -0.48 10.62 -13.27
CA THR A 77 -0.13 9.72 -14.38
C THR A 77 0.76 10.40 -15.44
N GLU A 78 0.65 11.72 -15.62
CA GLU A 78 1.53 12.48 -16.51
C GLU A 78 3.01 12.45 -16.08
N LYS A 79 3.27 12.27 -14.77
CA LYS A 79 4.62 12.30 -14.18
C LYS A 79 5.15 10.92 -13.81
N ASN A 80 4.28 9.92 -13.76
CA ASN A 80 4.59 8.61 -13.22
C ASN A 80 4.07 7.50 -14.14
N LEU A 81 4.93 7.04 -15.06
CA LEU A 81 4.60 5.96 -16.01
C LEU A 81 4.18 4.63 -15.35
N ALA A 82 4.61 4.41 -14.12
CA ALA A 82 4.27 3.19 -13.38
C ALA A 82 2.90 3.27 -12.69
N LEU A 83 2.21 4.39 -12.81
CA LEU A 83 0.88 4.61 -12.28
C LEU A 83 -0.13 4.60 -13.43
N ARG A 84 -1.22 3.86 -13.27
CA ARG A 84 -2.38 3.92 -14.17
C ARG A 84 -3.63 4.19 -13.34
N VAL A 85 -4.54 4.96 -13.89
CA VAL A 85 -5.82 5.29 -13.26
C VAL A 85 -6.93 5.00 -14.24
N ASP A 86 -7.84 4.11 -13.86
CA ASP A 86 -9.04 3.80 -14.64
C ASP A 86 -10.26 4.33 -13.86
N THR A 87 -11.19 4.93 -14.57
CA THR A 87 -12.52 5.28 -14.03
C THR A 87 -13.34 4.01 -13.87
N THR A 88 -14.23 3.99 -12.89
CA THR A 88 -15.23 2.93 -12.72
C THR A 88 -16.60 3.38 -13.24
N ASP A 89 -17.60 2.52 -13.16
CA ASP A 89 -19.00 2.88 -13.46
C ASP A 89 -19.57 3.97 -12.54
N SER A 90 -18.86 4.27 -11.46
CA SER A 90 -19.21 5.33 -10.49
C SER A 90 -18.25 6.52 -10.64
N GLU A 91 -18.77 7.73 -10.77
CA GLU A 91 -17.99 8.97 -10.89
C GLU A 91 -17.11 9.27 -9.65
N ASP A 92 -17.41 8.64 -8.51
CA ASP A 92 -16.73 8.87 -7.24
C ASP A 92 -15.64 7.82 -6.94
N LYS A 93 -15.41 6.87 -7.85
CA LYS A 93 -14.50 5.73 -7.64
C LYS A 93 -13.49 5.59 -8.76
N PHE A 94 -12.23 5.40 -8.40
CA PHE A 94 -11.11 5.25 -9.33
C PHE A 94 -10.30 4.01 -8.97
N ASN A 95 -10.02 3.17 -9.98
CA ASN A 95 -9.04 2.10 -9.81
C ASN A 95 -7.65 2.65 -10.09
N VAL A 96 -6.80 2.65 -9.09
CA VAL A 96 -5.42 3.13 -9.17
C VAL A 96 -4.49 1.93 -9.16
N PHE A 97 -3.67 1.82 -10.21
CA PHE A 97 -2.75 0.72 -10.41
C PHE A 97 -1.32 1.20 -10.19
N GLY A 98 -0.54 0.41 -9.46
CA GLY A 98 0.85 0.72 -9.13
C GLY A 98 1.73 -0.52 -9.06
N ARG A 99 3.05 -0.32 -8.99
CA ARG A 99 4.03 -1.41 -8.92
C ARG A 99 4.00 -2.19 -7.61
N GLY A 100 3.38 -1.65 -6.56
CA GLY A 100 3.29 -2.30 -5.26
C GLY A 100 2.65 -1.43 -4.20
N VAL A 101 2.46 -2.00 -3.00
CA VAL A 101 1.80 -1.33 -1.87
C VAL A 101 2.52 -0.03 -1.48
N LEU A 102 3.86 -0.04 -1.43
CA LEU A 102 4.64 1.15 -1.08
C LEU A 102 4.41 2.29 -2.06
N HIS A 103 4.38 2.01 -3.37
CA HIS A 103 4.14 3.00 -4.40
C HIS A 103 2.78 3.69 -4.21
N LEU A 104 1.72 2.91 -3.99
CA LEU A 104 0.38 3.43 -3.72
C LEU A 104 0.30 4.16 -2.37
N SER A 105 1.00 3.69 -1.34
CA SER A 105 1.03 4.34 -0.02
C SER A 105 1.72 5.70 -0.07
N VAL A 106 2.78 5.86 -0.85
CA VAL A 106 3.46 7.16 -1.06
C VAL A 106 2.51 8.13 -1.76
N LEU A 107 1.76 7.68 -2.76
CA LEU A 107 0.76 8.51 -3.43
C LEU A 107 -0.32 8.99 -2.44
N ILE A 108 -0.89 8.06 -1.65
CA ILE A 108 -1.91 8.37 -0.63
C ILE A 108 -1.39 9.42 0.35
N GLU A 109 -0.19 9.21 0.90
CA GLU A 109 0.40 10.14 1.88
C GLU A 109 0.72 11.51 1.26
N THR A 110 1.17 11.54 0.00
CA THR A 110 1.41 12.79 -0.72
C THR A 110 0.10 13.56 -0.89
N MET A 111 -0.96 12.89 -1.34
CA MET A 111 -2.27 13.51 -1.51
C MET A 111 -2.84 13.99 -0.17
N ARG A 112 -2.70 13.22 0.90
CA ARG A 112 -3.10 13.62 2.25
C ARG A 112 -2.40 14.92 2.67
N ARG A 113 -1.08 15.04 2.47
CA ARG A 113 -0.31 16.26 2.77
C ARG A 113 -0.69 17.46 1.91
N GLU A 114 -1.11 17.22 0.67
CA GLU A 114 -1.64 18.26 -0.21
C GLU A 114 -3.04 18.75 0.22
N GLY A 115 -3.69 18.05 1.16
CA GLY A 115 -5.01 18.40 1.70
C GLY A 115 -6.16 17.71 0.98
N TYR A 116 -5.92 16.60 0.29
CA TYR A 116 -6.97 15.74 -0.25
C TYR A 116 -7.52 14.83 0.85
N GLU A 117 -8.83 14.70 0.91
CA GLU A 117 -9.55 13.79 1.77
C GLU A 117 -10.15 12.67 0.92
N LEU A 118 -9.73 11.44 1.17
CA LEU A 118 -10.10 10.28 0.37
C LEU A 118 -10.19 9.02 1.23
N GLN A 119 -10.90 8.02 0.73
CA GLN A 119 -10.90 6.67 1.25
C GLN A 119 -10.22 5.73 0.26
N VAL A 120 -9.58 4.69 0.77
CA VAL A 120 -8.91 3.69 -0.04
C VAL A 120 -9.41 2.28 0.31
N GLY A 121 -9.55 1.46 -0.72
CA GLY A 121 -9.86 0.05 -0.56
C GLY A 121 -8.61 -0.78 -0.20
N ARG A 122 -8.80 -2.07 0.00
CA ARG A 122 -7.67 -3.00 0.18
C ARG A 122 -6.84 -3.11 -1.10
N PRO A 123 -5.51 -3.17 -1.02
CA PRO A 123 -4.67 -3.47 -2.18
C PRO A 123 -4.97 -4.88 -2.70
N GLN A 124 -5.08 -5.00 -4.01
CA GLN A 124 -5.32 -6.27 -4.71
C GLN A 124 -4.26 -6.46 -5.78
N VAL A 125 -3.80 -7.68 -5.97
CA VAL A 125 -2.93 -8.01 -7.10
C VAL A 125 -3.73 -8.10 -8.40
N ILE A 126 -3.11 -7.73 -9.50
CA ILE A 126 -3.72 -7.78 -10.82
C ILE A 126 -3.63 -9.22 -11.34
N ILE A 127 -4.76 -9.88 -11.44
CA ILE A 127 -4.87 -11.22 -12.04
C ILE A 127 -5.08 -11.05 -13.55
N LYS A 128 -4.31 -11.80 -14.34
CA LYS A 128 -4.40 -11.81 -15.81
C LYS A 128 -4.79 -13.20 -16.32
N GLN A 129 -5.35 -13.25 -17.52
CA GLN A 129 -5.48 -14.49 -18.31
C GLN A 129 -4.32 -14.49 -19.31
N ILE A 130 -3.38 -15.43 -19.17
CA ILE A 130 -2.25 -15.60 -20.08
C ILE A 130 -2.37 -17.01 -20.68
N ASP A 131 -2.51 -17.09 -21.99
CA ASP A 131 -2.71 -18.35 -22.72
C ASP A 131 -3.86 -19.22 -22.16
N GLY A 132 -4.94 -18.56 -21.71
CA GLY A 132 -6.09 -19.23 -21.10
C GLY A 132 -5.89 -19.68 -19.65
N VAL A 133 -4.72 -19.42 -19.05
CA VAL A 133 -4.41 -19.76 -17.67
C VAL A 133 -4.56 -18.51 -16.78
N LYS A 134 -5.32 -18.68 -15.69
CA LYS A 134 -5.38 -17.63 -14.62
C LYS A 134 -4.00 -17.45 -14.01
N SER A 135 -3.44 -16.27 -14.15
CA SER A 135 -2.06 -15.94 -13.77
C SER A 135 -2.01 -14.77 -12.81
N GLU A 136 -1.08 -14.82 -11.88
CA GLU A 136 -0.81 -13.80 -10.87
C GLU A 136 0.66 -13.35 -10.92
N PRO A 137 0.99 -12.13 -10.45
CA PRO A 137 2.37 -11.67 -10.41
C PRO A 137 3.16 -12.39 -9.32
N TYR A 138 4.39 -12.76 -9.64
CA TYR A 138 5.38 -13.35 -8.74
C TYR A 138 6.53 -12.39 -8.48
N GLU A 139 7.09 -12.49 -7.31
CA GLU A 139 8.28 -11.72 -6.91
C GLU A 139 9.37 -12.64 -6.40
N THR A 140 10.62 -12.26 -6.67
CA THR A 140 11.78 -12.82 -5.99
C THR A 140 11.92 -12.09 -4.66
N LEU A 141 11.84 -12.83 -3.57
CA LEU A 141 12.00 -12.34 -2.20
C LEU A 141 13.32 -12.82 -1.64
N SER A 142 14.19 -11.89 -1.24
CA SER A 142 15.46 -12.18 -0.55
C SER A 142 15.33 -11.81 0.92
N ILE A 143 15.74 -12.71 1.81
CA ILE A 143 15.72 -12.52 3.26
C ILE A 143 17.07 -12.90 3.84
N ASP A 144 17.75 -11.95 4.51
CA ASP A 144 18.93 -12.23 5.31
C ASP A 144 18.51 -12.25 6.79
N VAL A 145 18.72 -13.37 7.49
CA VAL A 145 18.33 -13.58 8.89
C VAL A 145 19.42 -14.33 9.67
N PRO A 146 19.48 -14.18 11.00
CA PRO A 146 20.28 -15.08 11.84
C PRO A 146 19.86 -16.55 11.63
N GLU A 147 20.81 -17.47 11.67
CA GLU A 147 20.59 -18.91 11.42
C GLU A 147 19.46 -19.48 12.28
N GLU A 148 19.40 -19.11 13.54
CA GLU A 148 18.34 -19.51 14.49
C GLU A 148 16.92 -19.07 14.09
N SER A 149 16.80 -18.04 13.26
CA SER A 149 15.54 -17.46 12.78
C SER A 149 15.15 -17.95 11.38
N ALA A 150 16.05 -18.63 10.67
CA ALA A 150 15.82 -19.06 9.28
C ALA A 150 14.58 -19.95 9.15
N SER A 151 14.41 -20.94 10.01
CA SER A 151 13.25 -21.86 9.99
C SER A 151 11.93 -21.12 10.17
N LYS A 152 11.89 -20.08 11.02
CA LYS A 152 10.67 -19.28 11.24
C LYS A 152 10.34 -18.46 9.98
N ALA A 153 11.35 -17.87 9.35
CA ALA A 153 11.15 -17.10 8.10
C ALA A 153 10.67 -18.01 6.97
N ILE A 154 11.30 -19.18 6.78
CA ILE A 154 10.90 -20.16 5.77
C ILE A 154 9.43 -20.59 5.97
N ASN A 155 9.03 -20.90 7.19
CA ASN A 155 7.65 -21.31 7.49
C ASN A 155 6.65 -20.19 7.14
N LEU A 156 6.93 -18.95 7.54
CA LEU A 156 6.05 -17.81 7.26
C LEU A 156 5.88 -17.55 5.75
N VAL A 157 6.94 -17.71 4.97
CA VAL A 157 6.90 -17.56 3.51
C VAL A 157 6.15 -18.73 2.86
N SER A 158 6.41 -19.97 3.29
CA SER A 158 5.75 -21.16 2.75
C SER A 158 4.24 -21.19 2.99
N LEU A 159 3.77 -20.72 4.16
CA LEU A 159 2.33 -20.56 4.45
C LEU A 159 1.63 -19.63 3.45
N ARG A 160 2.39 -18.75 2.79
CA ARG A 160 1.91 -17.80 1.78
C ARG A 160 2.24 -18.21 0.35
N LYS A 161 2.47 -19.52 0.14
CA LYS A 161 2.77 -20.12 -1.17
C LYS A 161 4.10 -19.66 -1.78
N GLY A 162 5.05 -19.20 -0.96
CA GLY A 162 6.41 -18.96 -1.40
C GLY A 162 7.22 -20.26 -1.43
N ASP A 163 8.00 -20.45 -2.49
CA ASP A 163 8.90 -21.59 -2.67
C ASP A 163 10.34 -21.13 -2.42
N LEU A 164 11.06 -21.87 -1.58
CA LEU A 164 12.48 -21.62 -1.30
C LEU A 164 13.29 -22.06 -2.52
N LEU A 165 14.11 -21.16 -3.04
CA LEU A 165 15.02 -21.40 -4.17
C LEU A 165 16.46 -21.59 -3.72
N VAL A 166 16.93 -20.72 -2.81
CA VAL A 166 18.32 -20.69 -2.33
C VAL A 166 18.34 -20.58 -0.83
N MET A 167 19.26 -21.29 -0.20
CA MET A 167 19.60 -21.16 1.22
C MET A 167 21.10 -21.32 1.37
N GLU A 168 21.77 -20.25 1.72
CA GLU A 168 23.24 -20.25 1.83
C GLU A 168 23.73 -19.36 2.97
N PRO A 169 24.85 -19.70 3.62
CA PRO A 169 25.44 -18.86 4.66
C PRO A 169 26.04 -17.58 4.04
N LYS A 170 25.82 -16.44 4.70
CA LYS A 170 26.34 -15.13 4.31
C LYS A 170 26.90 -14.40 5.54
N GLY A 171 28.16 -14.67 5.87
CA GLY A 171 28.76 -14.22 7.14
C GLY A 171 28.05 -14.84 8.34
N ASP A 172 27.56 -13.99 9.25
CA ASP A 172 26.82 -14.42 10.44
C ASP A 172 25.30 -14.60 10.19
N LEU A 173 24.88 -14.41 8.94
CA LEU A 173 23.48 -14.51 8.52
C LEU A 173 23.28 -15.70 7.57
N GLN A 174 22.04 -16.16 7.49
CA GLN A 174 21.56 -17.09 6.48
C GLN A 174 20.83 -16.28 5.40
N HIS A 175 21.28 -16.40 4.16
CA HIS A 175 20.63 -15.83 2.98
C HIS A 175 19.60 -16.82 2.44
N LEU A 176 18.37 -16.33 2.26
CA LEU A 176 17.24 -17.11 1.76
C LEU A 176 16.66 -16.40 0.53
N GLU A 177 16.53 -17.11 -0.59
CA GLU A 177 15.79 -16.61 -1.76
C GLU A 177 14.53 -17.44 -2.00
N PHE A 178 13.44 -16.74 -2.30
CA PHE A 178 12.15 -17.34 -2.59
C PHE A 178 11.55 -16.77 -3.87
N THR A 179 10.75 -17.59 -4.56
CA THR A 179 9.70 -17.09 -5.45
C THR A 179 8.38 -17.11 -4.71
N ILE A 180 7.64 -16.00 -4.72
CA ILE A 180 6.39 -15.85 -3.97
C ILE A 180 5.36 -15.05 -4.78
N PRO A 181 4.06 -15.42 -4.76
CA PRO A 181 3.02 -14.57 -5.31
C PRO A 181 3.00 -13.20 -4.63
N SER A 182 2.90 -12.11 -5.39
CA SER A 182 2.93 -10.73 -4.83
C SER A 182 1.89 -10.50 -3.73
N ARG A 183 0.71 -11.17 -3.81
CA ARG A 183 -0.29 -11.11 -2.74
C ARG A 183 0.22 -11.71 -1.42
N GLY A 184 1.14 -12.66 -1.46
CA GLY A 184 1.77 -13.27 -0.29
C GLY A 184 2.69 -12.30 0.47
N LEU A 185 3.19 -11.25 -0.17
CA LEU A 185 4.03 -10.22 0.47
C LEU A 185 3.23 -9.22 1.32
N ILE A 186 1.92 -9.10 1.06
CA ILE A 186 1.08 -8.15 1.82
C ILE A 186 1.09 -8.52 3.30
N GLY A 187 1.64 -7.63 4.13
CA GLY A 187 1.80 -7.84 5.58
C GLY A 187 2.88 -8.85 6.02
N LEU A 188 3.55 -9.56 5.10
CA LEU A 188 4.58 -10.55 5.42
C LEU A 188 5.79 -9.93 6.11
N ARG A 189 6.24 -8.75 5.64
CA ARG A 189 7.40 -8.04 6.22
C ARG A 189 7.28 -7.89 7.74
N ASN A 190 6.15 -7.38 8.22
CA ASN A 190 5.94 -7.15 9.64
C ASN A 190 5.96 -8.45 10.44
N ARG A 191 5.42 -9.54 9.89
CA ARG A 191 5.44 -10.86 10.54
C ARG A 191 6.85 -11.42 10.65
N ILE A 192 7.64 -11.32 9.58
CA ILE A 192 9.04 -11.75 9.61
C ILE A 192 9.84 -10.91 10.60
N LEU A 193 9.71 -9.58 10.58
CA LEU A 193 10.39 -8.71 11.55
C LEU A 193 10.01 -9.04 12.99
N THR A 194 8.74 -9.31 13.28
CA THR A 194 8.28 -9.74 14.60
C THR A 194 8.89 -11.10 14.99
N ALA A 195 8.88 -12.07 14.09
CA ALA A 195 9.40 -13.41 14.34
C ALA A 195 10.92 -13.45 14.53
N THR A 196 11.63 -12.47 13.98
CA THR A 196 13.09 -12.34 14.02
C THR A 196 13.56 -11.21 14.94
N ALA A 197 12.71 -10.70 15.82
CA ALA A 197 13.00 -9.58 16.72
C ALA A 197 13.61 -8.35 16.00
N GLY A 198 13.17 -8.08 14.75
CA GLY A 198 13.63 -6.95 13.94
C GLY A 198 14.95 -7.14 13.20
N THR A 199 15.60 -8.30 13.32
CA THR A 199 16.94 -8.53 12.74
C THR A 199 16.94 -8.86 11.25
N ALA A 200 15.78 -9.27 10.69
CA ALA A 200 15.68 -9.65 9.29
C ALA A 200 15.85 -8.47 8.33
N ILE A 201 16.59 -8.68 7.25
CA ILE A 201 16.68 -7.76 6.11
C ILE A 201 15.90 -8.38 4.96
N LEU A 202 14.88 -7.67 4.45
CA LEU A 202 14.02 -8.16 3.38
C LEU A 202 14.07 -7.22 2.18
N ASN A 203 14.27 -7.82 1.01
CA ASN A 203 14.16 -7.16 -0.29
C ASN A 203 13.30 -8.01 -1.21
N HIS A 204 12.55 -7.38 -2.08
CA HIS A 204 11.75 -8.08 -3.08
C HIS A 204 11.68 -7.29 -4.38
N ARG A 205 11.55 -8.00 -5.50
CA ARG A 205 11.40 -7.43 -6.83
C ARG A 205 10.43 -8.25 -7.65
N PHE A 206 9.70 -7.60 -8.53
CA PHE A 206 8.87 -8.28 -9.52
C PHE A 206 9.75 -9.21 -10.39
N SER A 207 9.26 -10.40 -10.66
CA SER A 207 9.89 -11.39 -11.52
C SER A 207 9.07 -11.57 -12.80
N GLU A 208 7.93 -12.22 -12.70
CA GLU A 208 7.09 -12.58 -13.84
C GLU A 208 5.64 -12.81 -13.44
N TYR A 209 4.79 -13.04 -14.42
CA TYR A 209 3.46 -13.59 -14.20
C TYR A 209 3.50 -15.11 -14.34
N GLY A 210 2.96 -15.83 -13.37
CA GLY A 210 2.87 -17.29 -13.35
C GLY A 210 1.48 -17.77 -12.96
N PRO A 211 1.24 -19.09 -13.04
CA PRO A 211 -0.05 -19.69 -12.71
C PRO A 211 -0.52 -19.33 -11.28
N PHE A 212 -1.81 -19.10 -11.11
CA PHE A 212 -2.41 -18.82 -9.81
C PHE A 212 -2.26 -20.02 -8.86
N LYS A 213 -1.56 -19.87 -7.75
CA LYS A 213 -1.28 -20.94 -6.74
C LYS A 213 -2.45 -21.27 -5.81
N GLY A 214 -3.67 -20.88 -6.13
CA GLY A 214 -4.82 -21.10 -5.25
C GLY A 214 -4.84 -20.16 -4.05
N GLU A 215 -5.85 -20.29 -3.22
CA GLU A 215 -5.98 -19.47 -2.02
C GLU A 215 -5.00 -19.92 -0.92
N PHE A 216 -4.61 -18.99 -0.08
CA PHE A 216 -3.93 -19.27 1.20
C PHE A 216 -4.68 -18.58 2.33
N SER A 217 -4.60 -19.17 3.52
CA SER A 217 -5.23 -18.59 4.70
C SER A 217 -4.54 -17.27 5.04
N GLU A 218 -5.25 -16.17 4.89
CA GLU A 218 -4.87 -14.93 5.53
C GLU A 218 -5.35 -15.00 6.97
N ASP A 219 -4.47 -14.77 7.96
CA ASP A 219 -4.91 -14.49 9.32
C ASP A 219 -5.53 -13.10 9.35
N ILE A 220 -6.75 -13.02 8.87
CA ILE A 220 -7.54 -11.79 8.92
C ILE A 220 -7.98 -11.63 10.36
N LYS A 221 -7.45 -10.61 11.02
CA LYS A 221 -7.92 -10.22 12.34
C LYS A 221 -9.19 -9.39 12.19
N GLY A 222 -10.07 -9.52 13.16
CA GLY A 222 -11.31 -8.75 13.21
C GLY A 222 -11.06 -7.26 13.44
N ALA A 223 -12.05 -6.46 13.12
CA ALA A 223 -12.06 -5.03 13.38
C ALA A 223 -12.58 -4.72 14.80
N ILE A 224 -12.00 -3.71 15.43
CA ILE A 224 -12.62 -3.07 16.60
C ILE A 224 -13.41 -1.87 16.08
N VAL A 225 -14.74 -1.90 16.30
CA VAL A 225 -15.67 -0.92 15.76
C VAL A 225 -16.30 -0.12 16.89
N SER A 226 -16.35 1.22 16.76
CA SER A 226 -16.99 2.05 17.77
C SER A 226 -18.51 1.90 17.74
N SER A 227 -19.10 1.64 18.91
CA SER A 227 -20.55 1.60 19.11
C SER A 227 -21.16 2.95 19.56
N ALA A 228 -20.31 3.98 19.73
CA ALA A 228 -20.74 5.30 20.20
C ALA A 228 -19.97 6.42 19.50
N ALA A 229 -20.58 7.60 19.39
CA ALA A 229 -19.95 8.80 18.85
C ALA A 229 -19.54 9.76 19.98
N GLY A 230 -18.36 10.37 19.85
CA GLY A 230 -17.83 11.32 20.83
C GLY A 230 -16.31 11.27 20.88
N LYS A 231 -15.71 11.77 21.97
CA LYS A 231 -14.26 11.75 22.18
C LYS A 231 -13.82 10.48 22.89
N ALA A 232 -12.81 9.82 22.33
CA ALA A 232 -12.22 8.63 22.94
C ALA A 232 -11.54 8.98 24.26
N THR A 233 -11.81 8.20 25.32
CA THR A 233 -11.25 8.46 26.66
C THR A 233 -10.05 7.56 26.93
N ALA A 234 -9.07 8.10 27.65
CA ALA A 234 -7.91 7.30 28.10
C ALA A 234 -8.33 6.05 28.88
N TYR A 235 -9.35 6.16 29.74
CA TYR A 235 -9.86 5.08 30.54
C TYR A 235 -10.44 3.92 29.71
N ALA A 236 -11.20 4.24 28.65
CA ALA A 236 -11.78 3.20 27.81
C ALA A 236 -10.74 2.51 26.93
N ILE A 237 -9.76 3.27 26.38
CA ILE A 237 -8.65 2.72 25.60
C ILE A 237 -7.80 1.81 26.48
N ASP A 238 -7.40 2.26 27.69
CA ASP A 238 -6.57 1.48 28.62
C ASP A 238 -7.24 0.14 28.98
N ARG A 239 -8.53 0.15 29.29
CA ARG A 239 -9.27 -1.08 29.62
C ARG A 239 -9.39 -2.09 28.49
N LEU A 240 -9.21 -1.66 27.26
CA LEU A 240 -9.40 -2.48 26.07
C LEU A 240 -8.10 -2.77 25.33
N GLN A 241 -6.96 -2.26 25.79
CA GLN A 241 -5.66 -2.43 25.11
C GLN A 241 -5.26 -3.91 24.92
N ASP A 242 -5.65 -4.81 25.82
CA ASP A 242 -5.41 -6.24 25.70
C ASP A 242 -6.26 -6.93 24.62
N ARG A 243 -7.28 -6.26 24.11
CA ARG A 243 -8.20 -6.79 23.10
C ARG A 243 -7.68 -6.64 21.68
N GLY A 244 -6.75 -5.71 21.46
CA GLY A 244 -6.20 -5.46 20.13
C GLY A 244 -5.42 -4.16 20.08
N ARG A 245 -5.09 -3.75 18.86
CA ARG A 245 -4.36 -2.51 18.60
C ARG A 245 -5.31 -1.40 18.17
N PHE A 246 -5.31 -0.29 18.88
CA PHE A 246 -6.09 0.89 18.50
C PHE A 246 -5.34 1.75 17.48
N PHE A 247 -6.10 2.39 16.57
CA PHE A 247 -5.63 3.30 15.52
C PHE A 247 -5.90 4.76 15.85
N ILE A 248 -6.62 5.01 16.94
CA ILE A 248 -7.05 6.33 17.40
C ILE A 248 -6.29 6.76 18.64
N ASP A 249 -6.19 8.07 18.82
CA ASP A 249 -5.58 8.70 19.97
C ASP A 249 -6.61 9.08 21.07
N ILE A 250 -6.09 9.41 22.28
CA ILE A 250 -6.90 9.91 23.39
C ILE A 250 -7.46 11.28 23.00
N ASN A 251 -8.73 11.52 23.29
CA ASN A 251 -9.51 12.71 22.95
C ASN A 251 -9.81 12.88 21.45
N GLU A 252 -9.47 11.92 20.60
CA GLU A 252 -9.86 11.92 19.21
C GLU A 252 -11.38 11.75 19.08
N GLU A 253 -12.00 12.50 18.17
CA GLU A 253 -13.41 12.35 17.84
C GLU A 253 -13.62 11.08 17.01
N ILE A 254 -14.61 10.29 17.40
CA ILE A 254 -15.00 9.05 16.73
C ILE A 254 -16.51 9.04 16.46
N TYR A 255 -16.91 8.27 15.44
CA TYR A 255 -18.33 8.09 15.10
C TYR A 255 -18.75 6.62 15.22
N ILE A 256 -20.06 6.40 15.30
CA ILE A 256 -20.64 5.04 15.35
C ILE A 256 -20.35 4.31 14.04
N GLY A 257 -19.81 3.10 14.16
CA GLY A 257 -19.41 2.28 13.00
C GLY A 257 -17.99 2.54 12.50
N GLN A 258 -17.25 3.49 13.09
CA GLN A 258 -15.84 3.71 12.76
C GLN A 258 -15.00 2.53 13.20
N VAL A 259 -14.12 2.03 12.30
CA VAL A 259 -13.08 1.08 12.65
C VAL A 259 -12.00 1.83 13.44
N VAL A 260 -11.90 1.54 14.72
CA VAL A 260 -11.00 2.24 15.66
C VAL A 260 -9.79 1.40 16.06
N GLY A 261 -9.72 0.16 15.60
CA GLY A 261 -8.61 -0.74 15.90
C GLY A 261 -8.71 -2.08 15.19
N GLU A 262 -7.67 -2.88 15.37
CA GLU A 262 -7.56 -4.29 14.96
C GLU A 262 -7.72 -5.18 16.18
N ASN A 263 -8.64 -6.15 16.12
CA ASN A 263 -8.85 -7.11 17.20
C ASN A 263 -7.70 -8.12 17.27
N SER A 264 -7.36 -8.61 18.42
CA SER A 264 -6.41 -9.73 18.60
C SER A 264 -6.95 -11.07 18.07
N LYS A 265 -8.29 -11.18 17.93
CA LYS A 265 -9.02 -12.34 17.39
C LYS A 265 -9.46 -12.08 15.95
N ASP A 266 -9.94 -13.12 15.29
CA ASP A 266 -10.46 -13.10 13.90
C ASP A 266 -11.88 -12.53 13.76
N SER A 267 -12.57 -12.26 14.84
CA SER A 267 -13.94 -11.74 14.88
C SER A 267 -13.99 -10.24 15.16
N ASP A 268 -14.92 -9.53 14.51
CA ASP A 268 -15.17 -8.12 14.78
C ASP A 268 -15.74 -7.91 16.20
N MET A 269 -15.40 -6.77 16.80
CA MET A 269 -15.81 -6.42 18.15
C MET A 269 -16.30 -4.97 18.23
N GLY A 270 -17.56 -4.80 18.68
CA GLY A 270 -18.11 -3.49 18.99
C GLY A 270 -17.67 -3.02 20.40
N VAL A 271 -17.17 -1.78 20.48
CA VAL A 271 -16.68 -1.19 21.74
C VAL A 271 -17.22 0.20 21.96
N ASN A 272 -17.37 0.61 23.23
CA ASN A 272 -17.71 1.97 23.61
C ASN A 272 -16.46 2.65 24.22
N LEU A 273 -15.87 3.55 23.44
CA LEU A 273 -14.62 4.26 23.80
C LEU A 273 -14.83 5.64 24.41
N ILE A 274 -16.09 6.10 24.54
CA ILE A 274 -16.40 7.43 25.12
C ILE A 274 -16.68 7.38 26.63
N LYS A 275 -16.78 6.16 27.21
CA LYS A 275 -17.06 6.02 28.64
C LYS A 275 -15.86 6.49 29.49
N GLY A 276 -16.10 7.46 30.35
CA GLY A 276 -15.16 7.87 31.39
C GLY A 276 -15.17 6.92 32.61
N LYS A 277 -14.19 7.06 33.48
CA LYS A 277 -14.18 6.43 34.79
C LYS A 277 -15.36 6.99 35.61
N GLN A 278 -16.30 6.13 36.03
CA GLN A 278 -17.32 6.56 36.98
C GLN A 278 -16.65 6.86 38.34
N SER A 279 -16.72 8.12 38.79
CA SER A 279 -16.39 8.45 40.16
C SER A 279 -17.51 7.96 41.07
N VAL A 280 -17.22 6.94 41.88
CA VAL A 280 -18.11 6.57 42.96
C VAL A 280 -17.89 7.59 44.07
N SER A 281 -18.84 8.50 44.27
CA SER A 281 -18.84 9.38 45.43
C SER A 281 -19.31 8.55 46.62
N TYR A 282 -18.38 8.22 47.50
CA TYR A 282 -18.74 7.75 48.83
C TYR A 282 -19.13 8.97 49.64
N THR A 283 -20.43 9.28 49.67
CA THR A 283 -20.99 10.11 50.73
C THR A 283 -21.01 9.30 52.02
N HIS A 284 -20.13 9.64 52.95
CA HIS A 284 -20.22 9.24 54.34
C HIS A 284 -21.33 9.99 55.04
#